data_14f897871c3b99ba8b2257bfbe8ffab7
#
_entry.id   14f897871c3b99ba8b2257bfbe8ffab7
#
_cell.length_a   1.000
_cell.length_b   1.000
_cell.length_c   1.000
_cell.angle_alpha   90.00
_cell.angle_beta   90.00
_cell.angle_gamma   90.00
#
_symmetry.space_group_name_H-M   'P 1'
#
loop_
_entity.id
_entity.type
_entity.pdbx_description
1 polymer ?
#
loop_
_entity_poly.entity_id
_entity_poly.type
_entity_poly.pdbx_seq_one_letter_code
_entity_poly.pdbx_strand_id
1 'polypeptide(L)'
;MRVYNRCIHNKETQMTFAPHPVTTDDIINYLSAKHGEEVGTTELLGAAEKFSCSFATVKKRLKDYKAGIGKWNLSVQEVRQQLETVVKQTESLIPSKDANYVPFGNAADLKKIIKSKIFYPTFITGLSGNGKTLGVEQACAQLGRELVRVNITVETDEDDLIGGFRLVDGNTVWHNGPVIEALERGAVLLLDEIDLASNKILCLQSILEGKGVFLKKIGRQVTPAAGFNVFATANTKGKGSDDGRFIGTNVLNEAFLERFPVTFEQEYPAPSLETKMLNNYCAELQCCDDDYIKNLVSWADIIRKTFKDGGVDEVISTRRLVHIIRAYSIFSDRVKAIKVCLNRFDDETKQSFIELYDKIDADVDVSVDNPLNL
;
A
#
# COMPACT_ATOMS: atom_id res chain seq x y z
N MET A 1 -94.94 -20.14 -21.14
CA MET A 1 -95.22 -19.13 -20.12
C MET A 1 -93.94 -18.36 -19.80
N ARG A 2 -93.94 -17.07 -20.03
CA ARG A 2 -92.77 -16.19 -19.93
C ARG A 2 -92.45 -15.87 -18.45
N VAL A 3 -91.16 -15.90 -18.08
CA VAL A 3 -90.67 -15.29 -16.86
C VAL A 3 -89.47 -14.42 -17.24
N TYR A 4 -89.58 -13.13 -16.90
CA TYR A 4 -88.55 -12.11 -17.08
C TYR A 4 -87.39 -12.32 -16.10
N ASN A 5 -86.17 -12.35 -16.58
CA ASN A 5 -85.00 -12.12 -15.79
C ASN A 5 -84.43 -10.76 -16.06
N ARG A 6 -84.37 -9.93 -15.01
CA ARG A 6 -83.65 -8.64 -14.99
C ARG A 6 -82.20 -8.87 -14.71
N CYS A 7 -81.32 -8.59 -15.65
CA CYS A 7 -79.92 -8.48 -15.42
C CYS A 7 -79.62 -7.20 -14.65
N ILE A 8 -79.04 -7.37 -13.45
CA ILE A 8 -78.40 -6.31 -12.70
C ILE A 8 -76.91 -6.31 -13.14
N HIS A 9 -76.49 -5.29 -13.89
CA HIS A 9 -75.09 -5.02 -14.21
C HIS A 9 -74.42 -4.41 -13.00
N ASN A 10 -73.65 -5.17 -12.27
CA ASN A 10 -72.61 -4.64 -11.36
C ASN A 10 -71.41 -4.23 -12.21
N LYS A 11 -71.26 -2.95 -12.37
CA LYS A 11 -69.97 -2.37 -12.86
C LYS A 11 -68.99 -2.44 -11.68
N GLU A 12 -68.16 -3.45 -11.64
CA GLU A 12 -66.92 -3.39 -10.89
C GLU A 12 -66.01 -2.35 -11.53
N THR A 13 -65.94 -1.21 -10.88
CA THR A 13 -64.92 -0.19 -11.21
C THR A 13 -63.58 -0.71 -10.74
N GLN A 14 -62.79 -1.30 -11.63
CA GLN A 14 -61.36 -1.54 -11.38
C GLN A 14 -60.70 -0.19 -11.19
N MET A 15 -60.44 0.18 -9.91
CA MET A 15 -59.53 1.27 -9.60
C MET A 15 -58.13 0.84 -10.00
N THR A 16 -57.67 1.27 -11.14
CA THR A 16 -56.24 1.26 -11.49
C THR A 16 -55.55 2.28 -10.60
N PHE A 17 -54.92 1.79 -9.55
CA PHE A 17 -54.02 2.62 -8.73
C PHE A 17 -52.84 3.04 -9.59
N ALA A 18 -52.75 4.33 -9.93
CA ALA A 18 -51.55 4.95 -10.45
C ALA A 18 -50.40 4.73 -9.42
N PRO A 19 -49.16 4.56 -9.85
CA PRO A 19 -48.05 4.37 -8.90
C PRO A 19 -48.00 5.57 -7.96
N HIS A 20 -48.03 5.29 -6.66
CA HIS A 20 -48.11 6.30 -5.60
C HIS A 20 -46.87 7.22 -5.68
N PRO A 21 -47.05 8.56 -5.76
CA PRO A 21 -45.93 9.50 -5.90
C PRO A 21 -45.04 9.62 -4.65
N VAL A 22 -45.47 9.05 -3.53
CA VAL A 22 -44.76 9.13 -2.25
C VAL A 22 -43.44 8.34 -2.27
N THR A 23 -42.33 8.99 -1.98
CA THR A 23 -41.01 8.36 -1.92
C THR A 23 -40.76 7.70 -0.58
N THR A 24 -39.70 6.88 -0.46
CA THR A 24 -39.27 6.29 0.82
C THR A 24 -38.82 7.38 1.78
N ASP A 25 -38.14 8.40 1.27
CA ASP A 25 -37.64 9.54 2.05
C ASP A 25 -38.77 10.39 2.63
N ASP A 26 -39.86 10.59 1.89
CA ASP A 26 -41.06 11.31 2.41
C ASP A 26 -41.65 10.58 3.65
N ILE A 27 -41.69 9.25 3.59
CA ILE A 27 -42.19 8.43 4.70
C ILE A 27 -41.25 8.50 5.90
N ILE A 28 -39.95 8.41 5.67
CA ILE A 28 -38.93 8.48 6.74
C ILE A 28 -38.95 9.84 7.40
N ASN A 29 -38.88 10.93 6.62
CA ASN A 29 -38.91 12.29 7.13
C ASN A 29 -40.18 12.57 7.97
N TYR A 30 -41.33 12.09 7.54
CA TYR A 30 -42.57 12.23 8.32
C TYR A 30 -42.52 11.45 9.63
N LEU A 31 -42.07 10.19 9.58
CA LEU A 31 -42.01 9.33 10.76
C LEU A 31 -40.97 9.83 11.75
N SER A 32 -39.76 10.18 11.29
CA SER A 32 -38.67 10.69 12.15
C SER A 32 -39.05 12.01 12.81
N ALA A 33 -39.66 12.95 12.06
CA ALA A 33 -40.06 14.24 12.60
C ALA A 33 -41.17 14.14 13.65
N LYS A 34 -42.05 13.12 13.57
CA LYS A 34 -43.20 12.97 14.45
C LYS A 34 -42.99 11.99 15.60
N HIS A 35 -42.21 10.94 15.40
CA HIS A 35 -42.12 9.79 16.30
C HIS A 35 -40.66 9.45 16.68
N GLY A 36 -39.65 10.13 16.09
CA GLY A 36 -38.24 9.83 16.29
C GLY A 36 -37.73 8.68 15.41
N GLU A 37 -36.57 8.16 15.75
CA GLU A 37 -35.87 7.16 14.91
C GLU A 37 -36.42 5.74 15.04
N GLU A 38 -36.98 5.38 16.21
CA GLU A 38 -37.57 4.07 16.43
C GLU A 38 -39.10 4.15 16.29
N VAL A 39 -39.62 3.41 15.31
CA VAL A 39 -41.05 3.38 15.01
C VAL A 39 -41.60 1.95 15.01
N GLY A 40 -42.86 1.83 15.42
CA GLY A 40 -43.56 0.55 15.47
C GLY A 40 -44.62 0.43 14.37
N THR A 41 -45.42 -0.64 14.49
CA THR A 41 -46.51 -0.92 13.52
C THR A 41 -47.57 0.15 13.52
N THR A 42 -47.87 0.77 14.68
CA THR A 42 -48.90 1.82 14.82
C THR A 42 -48.53 3.09 14.09
N GLU A 43 -47.28 3.50 14.19
CA GLU A 43 -46.71 4.68 13.53
C GLU A 43 -46.70 4.49 12.01
N LEU A 44 -46.36 3.28 11.51
CA LEU A 44 -46.42 2.95 10.09
C LEU A 44 -47.86 2.98 9.54
N LEU A 45 -48.85 2.58 10.33
CA LEU A 45 -50.26 2.72 9.95
C LEU A 45 -50.65 4.19 9.83
N GLY A 46 -50.25 5.03 10.76
CA GLY A 46 -50.46 6.49 10.67
C GLY A 46 -49.79 7.13 9.45
N ALA A 47 -48.60 6.64 9.08
CA ALA A 47 -47.96 7.08 7.83
C ALA A 47 -48.74 6.62 6.57
N ALA A 48 -49.29 5.40 6.57
CA ALA A 48 -50.09 4.89 5.48
C ALA A 48 -51.36 5.74 5.28
N GLU A 49 -52.03 6.15 6.35
CA GLU A 49 -53.17 7.06 6.32
C GLU A 49 -52.77 8.45 5.81
N LYS A 50 -51.71 9.02 6.35
CA LYS A 50 -51.19 10.36 5.97
C LYS A 50 -50.89 10.45 4.49
N PHE A 51 -50.30 9.43 3.91
CA PHE A 51 -49.90 9.42 2.50
C PHE A 51 -50.93 8.73 1.58
N SER A 52 -52.11 8.40 2.08
CA SER A 52 -53.19 7.72 1.35
C SER A 52 -52.72 6.48 0.59
N CYS A 53 -51.83 5.69 1.21
CA CYS A 53 -51.25 4.47 0.65
C CYS A 53 -51.54 3.24 1.53
N SER A 54 -51.35 2.04 0.99
CA SER A 54 -51.56 0.83 1.80
C SER A 54 -50.47 0.64 2.81
N PHE A 55 -50.79 0.07 3.96
CA PHE A 55 -49.80 -0.35 4.97
C PHE A 55 -48.73 -1.28 4.39
N ALA A 56 -49.13 -2.17 3.48
CA ALA A 56 -48.19 -3.05 2.77
C ALA A 56 -47.16 -2.28 1.95
N THR A 57 -47.57 -1.14 1.36
CA THR A 57 -46.69 -0.24 0.60
C THR A 57 -45.64 0.41 1.52
N VAL A 58 -46.05 0.96 2.67
CA VAL A 58 -45.14 1.55 3.66
C VAL A 58 -44.16 0.49 4.17
N LYS A 59 -44.66 -0.67 4.54
CA LYS A 59 -43.86 -1.78 5.03
C LYS A 59 -42.86 -2.30 3.98
N LYS A 60 -43.23 -2.34 2.72
CA LYS A 60 -42.35 -2.73 1.62
C LYS A 60 -41.24 -1.71 1.42
N ARG A 61 -41.55 -0.41 1.47
CA ARG A 61 -40.58 0.68 1.33
C ARG A 61 -39.60 0.78 2.49
N LEU A 62 -40.07 0.46 3.72
CA LEU A 62 -39.24 0.44 4.93
C LEU A 62 -38.66 -0.96 5.26
N LYS A 63 -38.58 -1.86 4.27
CA LYS A 63 -38.09 -3.23 4.47
C LYS A 63 -36.66 -3.24 5.03
N ASP A 64 -35.80 -2.35 4.53
CA ASP A 64 -34.38 -2.28 4.85
C ASP A 64 -34.11 -1.59 6.20
N TYR A 65 -35.11 -0.94 6.78
CA TYR A 65 -35.10 -0.30 8.12
C TYR A 65 -35.62 -1.21 9.24
N LYS A 66 -35.98 -2.44 8.92
CA LYS A 66 -36.58 -3.35 9.90
C LYS A 66 -35.57 -3.79 10.94
N ALA A 67 -35.81 -3.43 12.21
CA ALA A 67 -34.96 -3.74 13.36
C ALA A 67 -35.43 -4.98 14.15
N GLY A 68 -36.66 -5.46 13.91
CA GLY A 68 -37.24 -6.63 14.61
C GLY A 68 -38.69 -6.88 14.25
N ILE A 69 -39.37 -7.76 14.99
CA ILE A 69 -40.80 -8.03 14.77
C ILE A 69 -41.61 -6.80 15.18
N GLY A 70 -42.24 -6.14 14.20
CA GLY A 70 -43.06 -4.93 14.41
C GLY A 70 -42.28 -3.68 14.79
N LYS A 71 -40.95 -3.65 14.60
CA LYS A 71 -40.07 -2.50 14.89
C LYS A 71 -39.21 -2.12 13.70
N TRP A 72 -39.02 -0.83 13.49
CA TRP A 72 -38.15 -0.24 12.45
C TRP A 72 -37.29 0.85 13.08
N ASN A 73 -36.02 0.92 12.65
CA ASN A 73 -35.09 1.98 13.04
C ASN A 73 -34.73 2.78 11.80
N LEU A 74 -35.11 4.04 11.76
CA LEU A 74 -35.00 4.92 10.58
C LEU A 74 -33.60 5.50 10.38
N SER A 75 -32.75 5.45 11.43
CA SER A 75 -31.34 5.90 11.37
C SER A 75 -30.40 4.87 10.72
N VAL A 76 -30.82 3.61 10.58
CA VAL A 76 -29.97 2.53 10.04
C VAL A 76 -29.45 2.83 8.63
N GLN A 77 -30.17 3.59 7.83
CA GLN A 77 -29.73 3.89 6.47
C GLN A 77 -28.72 5.04 6.40
N GLU A 78 -28.78 6.03 7.28
CA GLU A 78 -27.73 7.04 7.39
C GLU A 78 -26.40 6.40 7.81
N VAL A 79 -26.44 5.49 8.77
CA VAL A 79 -25.28 4.71 9.20
C VAL A 79 -24.80 3.77 8.07
N ARG A 80 -25.71 3.12 7.34
CA ARG A 80 -25.35 2.31 6.16
C ARG A 80 -24.83 3.15 5.01
N GLN A 81 -25.42 4.31 4.70
CA GLN A 81 -24.91 5.22 3.68
C GLN A 81 -23.59 5.85 4.08
N GLN A 82 -23.37 6.18 5.34
CA GLN A 82 -22.06 6.60 5.85
C GLN A 82 -21.05 5.47 5.77
N LEU A 83 -21.42 4.24 6.14
CA LEU A 83 -20.58 3.04 5.96
C LEU A 83 -20.35 2.72 4.48
N GLU A 84 -21.34 2.82 3.61
CA GLU A 84 -21.18 2.63 2.16
C GLU A 84 -20.41 3.77 1.50
N THR A 85 -20.46 5.00 2.02
CA THR A 85 -19.65 6.13 1.56
C THR A 85 -18.22 5.99 2.04
N VAL A 86 -17.98 5.49 3.23
CA VAL A 86 -16.66 5.11 3.76
C VAL A 86 -16.10 3.91 3.00
N VAL A 87 -16.93 2.93 2.63
CA VAL A 87 -16.53 1.76 1.82
C VAL A 87 -16.38 2.12 0.32
N LYS A 88 -17.09 3.12 -0.19
CA LYS A 88 -16.91 3.62 -1.58
C LYS A 88 -15.78 4.61 -1.76
N GLN A 89 -15.24 5.18 -0.71
CA GLN A 89 -13.93 5.84 -0.69
C GLN A 89 -12.82 4.82 -0.42
N THR A 90 -12.85 3.66 -1.05
CA THR A 90 -11.63 2.85 -1.19
C THR A 90 -10.73 3.64 -2.12
N GLU A 91 -9.89 4.49 -1.53
CA GLU A 91 -8.79 5.11 -2.25
C GLU A 91 -8.05 4.02 -3.02
N SER A 92 -7.80 4.29 -4.28
CA SER A 92 -7.02 3.38 -5.10
C SER A 92 -5.63 3.26 -4.50
N LEU A 93 -5.21 2.05 -4.14
CA LEU A 93 -3.87 1.77 -3.61
C LEU A 93 -2.84 1.56 -4.73
N ILE A 94 -3.12 2.01 -5.94
CA ILE A 94 -2.17 1.97 -7.06
C ILE A 94 -1.13 3.07 -6.83
N PRO A 95 0.18 2.71 -6.73
CA PRO A 95 1.22 3.71 -6.53
C PRO A 95 1.29 4.71 -7.70
N SER A 96 1.72 5.93 -7.41
CA SER A 96 2.00 6.92 -8.43
C SER A 96 3.21 6.52 -9.28
N LYS A 97 3.17 6.85 -10.58
CA LYS A 97 4.34 6.68 -11.46
C LYS A 97 5.36 7.79 -11.16
N ASP A 98 6.59 7.39 -10.90
CA ASP A 98 7.72 8.30 -10.78
C ASP A 98 8.29 8.59 -12.19
N ALA A 99 8.25 9.85 -12.60
CA ALA A 99 8.75 10.30 -13.90
C ALA A 99 10.28 10.12 -14.05
N ASN A 100 11.01 10.14 -12.94
CA ASN A 100 12.47 9.99 -12.90
C ASN A 100 12.92 8.54 -12.83
N TYR A 101 11.99 7.61 -12.65
CA TYR A 101 12.32 6.20 -12.53
C TYR A 101 12.88 5.62 -13.84
N VAL A 102 14.06 5.04 -13.77
CA VAL A 102 14.69 4.28 -14.85
C VAL A 102 14.74 2.81 -14.42
N PRO A 103 14.11 1.87 -15.17
CA PRO A 103 14.17 0.45 -14.85
C PRO A 103 15.60 -0.09 -14.96
N PHE A 104 16.02 -0.88 -13.98
CA PHE A 104 17.31 -1.56 -13.99
C PHE A 104 17.27 -2.86 -13.16
N GLY A 105 18.36 -3.64 -13.22
CA GLY A 105 18.49 -4.88 -12.45
C GLY A 105 17.31 -5.82 -12.69
N ASN A 106 16.64 -6.20 -11.63
CA ASN A 106 15.55 -7.18 -11.64
C ASN A 106 14.18 -6.59 -12.06
N ALA A 107 14.09 -5.30 -12.43
CA ALA A 107 12.82 -4.61 -12.69
C ALA A 107 11.94 -5.31 -13.75
N ALA A 108 12.56 -5.85 -14.81
CA ALA A 108 11.82 -6.56 -15.87
C ALA A 108 11.18 -7.86 -15.36
N ASP A 109 11.88 -8.62 -14.52
CA ASP A 109 11.39 -9.89 -14.01
C ASP A 109 10.35 -9.67 -12.90
N LEU A 110 10.55 -8.69 -12.01
CA LEU A 110 9.53 -8.26 -11.06
C LEU A 110 8.23 -7.89 -11.78
N LYS A 111 8.34 -7.13 -12.86
CA LYS A 111 7.17 -6.75 -13.67
C LYS A 111 6.48 -7.97 -14.32
N LYS A 112 7.24 -8.98 -14.79
CA LYS A 112 6.67 -10.23 -15.31
C LYS A 112 5.90 -11.00 -14.23
N ILE A 113 6.49 -11.14 -13.03
CA ILE A 113 5.86 -11.83 -11.90
C ILE A 113 4.54 -11.13 -11.52
N ILE A 114 4.55 -9.80 -11.33
CA ILE A 114 3.36 -9.03 -10.97
C ILE A 114 2.29 -9.12 -12.07
N LYS A 115 2.69 -9.04 -13.35
CA LYS A 115 1.79 -9.14 -14.50
C LYS A 115 1.14 -10.51 -14.63
N SER A 116 1.83 -11.57 -14.25
CA SER A 116 1.33 -12.95 -14.38
C SER A 116 0.10 -13.21 -13.50
N LYS A 117 -0.05 -12.45 -12.40
CA LYS A 117 -1.05 -12.68 -11.34
C LYS A 117 -1.00 -14.08 -10.71
N ILE A 118 0.08 -14.82 -10.96
CA ILE A 118 0.35 -16.11 -10.31
C ILE A 118 0.92 -15.79 -8.93
N PHE A 119 0.44 -16.50 -7.91
CA PHE A 119 0.99 -16.41 -6.56
C PHE A 119 2.42 -16.96 -6.56
N TYR A 120 3.40 -16.08 -6.39
CA TYR A 120 4.81 -16.43 -6.44
C TYR A 120 5.60 -15.49 -5.52
N PRO A 121 5.63 -15.77 -4.20
CA PRO A 121 6.32 -14.94 -3.22
C PRO A 121 7.76 -14.69 -3.61
N THR A 122 8.20 -13.45 -3.52
CA THR A 122 9.49 -13.01 -4.02
C THR A 122 10.25 -12.25 -2.93
N PHE A 123 11.48 -12.68 -2.65
CA PHE A 123 12.39 -12.02 -1.72
C PHE A 123 13.41 -11.19 -2.52
N ILE A 124 13.65 -9.94 -2.11
CA ILE A 124 14.60 -9.03 -2.79
C ILE A 124 15.61 -8.54 -1.77
N THR A 125 16.85 -8.93 -1.93
CA THR A 125 17.95 -8.53 -1.05
C THR A 125 18.93 -7.60 -1.74
N GLY A 126 19.72 -6.86 -0.97
CA GLY A 126 20.79 -6.00 -1.45
C GLY A 126 20.98 -4.75 -0.59
N LEU A 127 22.03 -4.01 -0.84
CA LEU A 127 22.43 -2.84 -0.05
C LEU A 127 21.35 -1.76 0.01
N SER A 128 21.37 -0.94 1.06
CA SER A 128 20.41 0.15 1.23
C SER A 128 20.50 1.19 0.11
N GLY A 129 19.35 1.74 -0.30
CA GLY A 129 19.29 2.82 -1.29
C GLY A 129 19.59 2.42 -2.73
N ASN A 130 19.49 1.12 -3.07
CA ASN A 130 19.66 0.56 -4.40
C ASN A 130 18.35 0.33 -5.18
N GLY A 131 17.21 0.83 -4.67
CA GLY A 131 15.94 0.84 -5.39
C GLY A 131 15.08 -0.42 -5.28
N LYS A 132 15.33 -1.35 -4.34
CA LYS A 132 14.53 -2.58 -4.13
C LYS A 132 13.03 -2.29 -4.02
N THR A 133 12.66 -1.48 -3.05
CA THR A 133 11.27 -1.09 -2.75
C THR A 133 10.65 -0.32 -3.91
N LEU A 134 11.37 0.69 -4.43
CA LEU A 134 10.93 1.50 -5.57
C LEU A 134 10.67 0.65 -6.82
N GLY A 135 11.48 -0.39 -7.05
CA GLY A 135 11.30 -1.30 -8.19
C GLY A 135 9.95 -2.01 -8.18
N VAL A 136 9.50 -2.50 -7.00
CA VAL A 136 8.18 -3.13 -6.84
C VAL A 136 7.07 -2.09 -6.98
N GLU A 137 7.19 -0.93 -6.33
CA GLU A 137 6.22 0.17 -6.41
C GLU A 137 6.01 0.60 -7.87
N GLN A 138 7.07 0.84 -8.61
CA GLN A 138 7.00 1.30 -9.99
C GLN A 138 6.50 0.20 -10.95
N ALA A 139 6.80 -1.07 -10.68
CA ALA A 139 6.21 -2.17 -11.42
C ALA A 139 4.68 -2.23 -11.22
N CYS A 140 4.21 -2.06 -9.99
CA CYS A 140 2.78 -1.97 -9.67
C CYS A 140 2.12 -0.74 -10.33
N ALA A 141 2.73 0.44 -10.23
CA ALA A 141 2.26 1.68 -10.84
C ALA A 141 2.09 1.57 -12.35
N GLN A 142 3.07 0.98 -13.04
CA GLN A 142 3.05 0.80 -14.49
C GLN A 142 2.01 -0.22 -14.95
N LEU A 143 1.69 -1.21 -14.12
CA LEU A 143 0.70 -2.25 -14.41
C LEU A 143 -0.71 -1.92 -13.90
N GLY A 144 -0.90 -0.78 -13.22
CA GLY A 144 -2.18 -0.43 -12.59
C GLY A 144 -2.59 -1.44 -11.51
N ARG A 145 -1.61 -1.98 -10.77
CA ARG A 145 -1.82 -2.95 -9.69
C ARG A 145 -1.80 -2.24 -8.34
N GLU A 146 -2.77 -2.56 -7.51
CA GLU A 146 -2.78 -2.10 -6.12
C GLU A 146 -1.61 -2.70 -5.34
N LEU A 147 -1.03 -1.88 -4.48
CA LEU A 147 0.09 -2.23 -3.61
C LEU A 147 -0.23 -1.82 -2.17
N VAL A 148 -0.12 -2.78 -1.28
CA VAL A 148 -0.13 -2.52 0.17
C VAL A 148 1.29 -2.69 0.67
N ARG A 149 1.93 -1.59 1.09
CA ARG A 149 3.28 -1.59 1.66
C ARG A 149 3.22 -1.56 3.17
N VAL A 150 3.99 -2.42 3.81
CA VAL A 150 4.16 -2.48 5.26
C VAL A 150 5.63 -2.39 5.58
N ASN A 151 6.04 -1.35 6.30
CA ASN A 151 7.39 -1.27 6.86
C ASN A 151 7.46 -2.16 8.10
N ILE A 152 8.32 -3.14 8.07
CA ILE A 152 8.52 -4.06 9.18
C ILE A 152 9.52 -3.47 10.17
N THR A 153 9.25 -3.64 11.45
CA THR A 153 10.11 -3.25 12.56
C THR A 153 10.23 -4.40 13.55
N VAL A 154 11.11 -4.29 14.53
CA VAL A 154 11.26 -5.28 15.60
C VAL A 154 9.99 -5.43 16.45
N GLU A 155 9.16 -4.38 16.52
CA GLU A 155 7.90 -4.36 17.28
C GLU A 155 6.71 -4.89 16.49
N THR A 156 6.81 -4.96 15.17
CA THR A 156 5.70 -5.40 14.29
C THR A 156 5.17 -6.76 14.71
N ASP A 157 3.86 -6.85 14.93
CA ASP A 157 3.21 -8.06 15.43
C ASP A 157 1.96 -8.48 14.63
N GLU A 158 1.26 -9.52 15.13
CA GLU A 158 0.07 -10.06 14.48
C GLU A 158 -1.06 -9.01 14.40
N ASP A 159 -1.23 -8.17 15.43
CA ASP A 159 -2.28 -7.15 15.45
C ASP A 159 -2.02 -6.03 14.44
N ASP A 160 -0.74 -5.71 14.18
CA ASP A 160 -0.34 -4.73 13.17
C ASP A 160 -0.52 -5.27 11.75
N LEU A 161 -0.25 -6.55 11.54
CA LEU A 161 -0.26 -7.18 10.22
C LEU A 161 -1.63 -7.72 9.82
N ILE A 162 -2.25 -8.48 10.71
CA ILE A 162 -3.50 -9.20 10.46
C ILE A 162 -4.71 -8.35 10.87
N GLY A 163 -4.59 -7.65 11.99
CA GLY A 163 -5.63 -6.80 12.53
C GLY A 163 -6.00 -7.10 13.98
N GLY A 164 -6.68 -6.15 14.57
CA GLY A 164 -7.01 -6.18 15.98
C GLY A 164 -8.27 -5.39 16.30
N PHE A 165 -8.69 -5.47 17.55
CA PHE A 165 -9.78 -4.66 18.06
C PHE A 165 -9.31 -3.24 18.34
N ARG A 166 -10.11 -2.26 17.93
CA ARG A 166 -9.92 -0.84 18.21
C ARG A 166 -11.14 -0.28 18.92
N LEU A 167 -10.93 0.70 19.80
CA LEU A 167 -12.02 1.43 20.44
C LEU A 167 -12.42 2.59 19.52
N VAL A 168 -13.65 2.53 18.99
CA VAL A 168 -14.23 3.55 18.11
C VAL A 168 -15.55 3.98 18.72
N ASP A 169 -15.72 5.25 19.07
CA ASP A 169 -16.94 5.82 19.67
C ASP A 169 -17.49 5.03 20.87
N GLY A 170 -16.57 4.54 21.73
CA GLY A 170 -16.92 3.75 22.90
C GLY A 170 -17.23 2.26 22.64
N ASN A 171 -17.19 1.82 21.39
CA ASN A 171 -17.41 0.43 20.98
C ASN A 171 -16.11 -0.24 20.56
N THR A 172 -15.97 -1.53 20.91
CA THR A 172 -14.86 -2.35 20.47
C THR A 172 -15.16 -2.90 19.08
N VAL A 173 -14.42 -2.44 18.05
CA VAL A 173 -14.63 -2.81 16.65
C VAL A 173 -13.37 -3.49 16.11
N TRP A 174 -13.55 -4.55 15.33
CA TRP A 174 -12.45 -5.19 14.62
C TRP A 174 -12.01 -4.34 13.42
N HIS A 175 -10.71 -4.11 13.31
CA HIS A 175 -10.09 -3.50 12.14
C HIS A 175 -9.15 -4.50 11.47
N ASN A 176 -9.31 -4.69 10.15
CA ASN A 176 -8.39 -5.48 9.36
C ASN A 176 -7.01 -4.80 9.33
N GLY A 177 -5.96 -5.59 9.43
CA GLY A 177 -4.61 -5.14 9.17
C GLY A 177 -4.30 -5.12 7.66
N PRO A 178 -3.16 -4.53 7.27
CA PRO A 178 -2.77 -4.34 5.86
C PRO A 178 -2.63 -5.66 5.10
N VAL A 179 -2.26 -6.74 5.76
CA VAL A 179 -2.16 -8.07 5.14
C VAL A 179 -3.53 -8.58 4.73
N ILE A 180 -4.53 -8.43 5.60
CA ILE A 180 -5.91 -8.84 5.30
C ILE A 180 -6.50 -7.96 4.19
N GLU A 181 -6.21 -6.67 4.20
CA GLU A 181 -6.62 -5.77 3.14
C GLU A 181 -6.03 -6.19 1.78
N ALA A 182 -4.74 -6.48 1.73
CA ALA A 182 -4.08 -6.97 0.52
C ALA A 182 -4.67 -8.29 0.01
N LEU A 183 -4.94 -9.25 0.93
CA LEU A 183 -5.57 -10.53 0.62
C LEU A 183 -6.95 -10.34 -0.03
N GLU A 184 -7.81 -9.55 0.59
CA GLU A 184 -9.20 -9.33 0.14
C GLU A 184 -9.28 -8.58 -1.19
N ARG A 185 -8.35 -7.65 -1.44
CA ARG A 185 -8.28 -6.86 -2.68
C ARG A 185 -7.58 -7.59 -3.82
N GLY A 186 -6.85 -8.68 -3.55
CA GLY A 186 -5.96 -9.31 -4.53
C GLY A 186 -4.78 -8.40 -4.90
N ALA A 187 -4.39 -7.51 -3.99
CA ALA A 187 -3.30 -6.56 -4.16
C ALA A 187 -1.93 -7.24 -4.03
N VAL A 188 -0.88 -6.53 -4.42
CA VAL A 188 0.50 -6.89 -4.10
C VAL A 188 0.79 -6.43 -2.67
N LEU A 189 1.20 -7.35 -1.80
CA LEU A 189 1.69 -7.05 -0.46
C LEU A 189 3.20 -6.89 -0.51
N LEU A 190 3.72 -5.75 -0.05
CA LEU A 190 5.16 -5.48 0.06
C LEU A 190 5.55 -5.37 1.53
N LEU A 191 6.29 -6.35 2.02
CA LEU A 191 6.90 -6.37 3.35
C LEU A 191 8.29 -5.74 3.25
N ASP A 192 8.41 -4.47 3.63
CA ASP A 192 9.66 -3.72 3.48
C ASP A 192 10.51 -3.85 4.75
N GLU A 193 11.83 -4.06 4.56
CA GLU A 193 12.80 -4.28 5.64
C GLU A 193 12.48 -5.49 6.52
N ILE A 194 12.10 -6.63 5.90
CA ILE A 194 11.64 -7.82 6.62
C ILE A 194 12.72 -8.44 7.53
N ASP A 195 13.97 -8.18 7.28
CA ASP A 195 15.10 -8.62 8.12
C ASP A 195 15.18 -7.91 9.48
N LEU A 196 14.34 -6.90 9.73
CA LEU A 196 14.13 -6.34 11.07
C LEU A 196 13.09 -7.14 11.88
N ALA A 197 12.33 -8.04 11.24
CA ALA A 197 11.23 -8.74 11.88
C ALA A 197 11.68 -9.61 13.04
N SER A 198 10.91 -9.61 14.13
CA SER A 198 10.99 -10.61 15.19
C SER A 198 10.25 -11.90 14.77
N ASN A 199 10.33 -12.94 15.60
CA ASN A 199 9.60 -14.21 15.37
C ASN A 199 8.06 -14.03 15.27
N LYS A 200 7.51 -12.88 15.63
CA LYS A 200 6.09 -12.57 15.48
C LYS A 200 5.63 -12.59 14.02
N ILE A 201 6.56 -12.39 13.06
CA ILE A 201 6.30 -12.46 11.61
C ILE A 201 5.80 -13.84 11.14
N LEU A 202 6.01 -14.90 11.95
CA LEU A 202 5.57 -16.25 11.61
C LEU A 202 4.05 -16.40 11.48
N CYS A 203 3.26 -15.42 11.94
CA CYS A 203 1.81 -15.34 11.67
C CYS A 203 1.50 -15.32 10.17
N LEU A 204 2.46 -14.95 9.30
CA LEU A 204 2.31 -14.90 7.85
C LEU A 204 2.58 -16.23 7.13
N GLN A 205 2.97 -17.30 7.82
CA GLN A 205 3.37 -18.55 7.17
C GLN A 205 2.31 -19.14 6.23
N SER A 206 1.05 -19.21 6.67
CA SER A 206 -0.05 -19.73 5.83
C SER A 206 -0.30 -18.86 4.59
N ILE A 207 -0.10 -17.55 4.73
CA ILE A 207 -0.29 -16.57 3.66
C ILE A 207 0.82 -16.71 2.61
N LEU A 208 2.06 -16.94 3.03
CA LEU A 208 3.20 -17.20 2.13
C LEU A 208 3.08 -18.55 1.40
N GLU A 209 2.22 -19.45 1.85
CA GLU A 209 1.86 -20.69 1.13
C GLU A 209 0.69 -20.49 0.16
N GLY A 210 0.18 -19.26 -0.02
CA GLY A 210 -0.99 -18.96 -0.83
C GLY A 210 -2.32 -19.42 -0.22
N LYS A 211 -2.30 -19.77 1.07
CA LYS A 211 -3.47 -20.19 1.82
C LYS A 211 -4.13 -19.01 2.51
N GLY A 212 -5.40 -19.17 2.84
CA GLY A 212 -6.10 -18.20 3.65
C GLY A 212 -5.67 -18.22 5.12
N VAL A 213 -6.14 -17.25 5.86
CA VAL A 213 -5.92 -17.11 7.30
C VAL A 213 -7.25 -17.12 8.05
N PHE A 214 -7.30 -17.84 9.16
CA PHE A 214 -8.45 -17.83 10.05
C PHE A 214 -8.25 -16.78 11.15
N LEU A 215 -9.08 -15.74 11.12
CA LEU A 215 -9.09 -14.65 12.11
C LEU A 215 -9.73 -15.14 13.39
N LYS A 216 -8.92 -15.70 14.29
CA LYS A 216 -9.36 -16.39 15.52
C LYS A 216 -10.23 -15.51 16.42
N LYS A 217 -9.91 -14.20 16.50
CA LYS A 217 -10.61 -13.23 17.38
C LYS A 217 -12.07 -12.97 16.96
N ILE A 218 -12.40 -13.17 15.68
CA ILE A 218 -13.75 -12.90 15.12
C ILE A 218 -14.36 -14.10 14.40
N GLY A 219 -13.68 -15.27 14.40
CA GLY A 219 -14.19 -16.49 13.81
C GLY A 219 -14.39 -16.44 12.29
N ARG A 220 -13.58 -15.65 11.56
CA ARG A 220 -13.72 -15.44 10.11
C ARG A 220 -12.54 -16.03 9.35
N GLN A 221 -12.83 -16.79 8.28
CA GLN A 221 -11.85 -17.24 7.31
C GLN A 221 -11.69 -16.18 6.22
N VAL A 222 -10.45 -15.81 5.89
CA VAL A 222 -10.11 -14.95 4.76
C VAL A 222 -9.26 -15.75 3.78
N THR A 223 -9.64 -15.73 2.51
CA THR A 223 -8.92 -16.41 1.42
C THR A 223 -8.35 -15.38 0.45
N PRO A 224 -7.17 -15.63 -0.15
CA PRO A 224 -6.59 -14.71 -1.11
C PRO A 224 -7.50 -14.51 -2.32
N ALA A 225 -7.79 -13.25 -2.66
CA ALA A 225 -8.42 -12.91 -3.92
C ALA A 225 -7.45 -13.07 -5.09
N ALA A 226 -7.99 -13.22 -6.31
CA ALA A 226 -7.20 -13.44 -7.51
C ALA A 226 -6.19 -12.31 -7.75
N GLY A 227 -4.93 -12.68 -7.96
CA GLY A 227 -3.83 -11.76 -8.20
C GLY A 227 -3.07 -11.33 -6.94
N PHE A 228 -3.49 -11.73 -5.74
CA PHE A 228 -2.69 -11.53 -4.54
C PHE A 228 -1.29 -12.12 -4.71
N ASN A 229 -0.28 -11.38 -4.28
CA ASN A 229 1.11 -11.84 -4.24
C ASN A 229 1.89 -11.12 -3.14
N VAL A 230 3.01 -11.69 -2.71
CA VAL A 230 3.85 -11.15 -1.64
C VAL A 230 5.26 -10.88 -2.16
N PHE A 231 5.76 -9.68 -1.87
CA PHE A 231 7.15 -9.29 -2.07
C PHE A 231 7.73 -8.90 -0.72
N ALA A 232 8.97 -9.27 -0.48
CA ALA A 232 9.69 -8.86 0.71
C ALA A 232 11.02 -8.22 0.31
N THR A 233 11.42 -7.13 0.97
CA THR A 233 12.73 -6.50 0.79
C THR A 233 13.56 -6.64 2.06
N ALA A 234 14.87 -6.81 1.90
CA ALA A 234 15.81 -6.92 3.00
C ALA A 234 17.17 -6.33 2.62
N ASN A 235 17.95 -5.91 3.59
CA ASN A 235 19.34 -5.52 3.39
C ASN A 235 20.29 -6.73 3.49
N THR A 236 19.84 -7.79 4.15
CA THR A 236 20.54 -9.06 4.31
C THR A 236 19.81 -10.19 3.57
N LYS A 237 20.42 -11.38 3.52
CA LYS A 237 19.76 -12.59 2.97
C LYS A 237 18.88 -13.30 4.02
N GLY A 238 18.48 -12.61 5.08
CA GLY A 238 17.72 -13.19 6.19
C GLY A 238 18.61 -13.91 7.21
N LYS A 239 19.92 -13.83 7.08
CA LYS A 239 20.91 -14.47 7.99
C LYS A 239 21.48 -13.52 9.03
N GLY A 240 20.90 -12.31 9.14
CA GLY A 240 21.45 -11.24 9.98
C GLY A 240 22.70 -10.61 9.37
N SER A 241 23.39 -9.79 10.15
CA SER A 241 24.65 -9.14 9.75
C SER A 241 25.79 -9.72 10.58
N ASP A 242 26.55 -10.64 10.02
CA ASP A 242 27.71 -11.24 10.68
C ASP A 242 28.85 -10.22 10.87
N ASP A 243 28.89 -9.19 10.03
CA ASP A 243 29.90 -8.12 10.02
C ASP A 243 29.48 -6.87 10.80
N GLY A 244 28.29 -6.87 11.43
CA GLY A 244 27.76 -5.73 12.20
C GLY A 244 27.36 -4.51 11.37
N ARG A 245 27.45 -4.56 10.04
CA ARG A 245 27.12 -3.43 9.14
C ARG A 245 25.64 -3.08 9.13
N PHE A 246 24.76 -4.07 9.36
CA PHE A 246 23.31 -3.89 9.39
C PHE A 246 22.78 -4.09 10.81
N ILE A 247 23.07 -3.12 11.69
CA ILE A 247 22.62 -3.14 13.09
C ILE A 247 21.09 -3.23 13.13
N GLY A 248 20.58 -4.13 13.98
CA GLY A 248 19.15 -4.34 14.17
C GLY A 248 18.52 -5.37 13.25
N THR A 249 19.26 -5.93 12.28
CA THR A 249 18.76 -7.06 11.50
C THR A 249 18.79 -8.35 12.31
N ASN A 250 17.74 -9.16 12.16
CA ASN A 250 17.58 -10.43 12.82
C ASN A 250 17.87 -11.60 11.87
N VAL A 251 18.21 -12.74 12.44
CA VAL A 251 18.23 -14.01 11.70
C VAL A 251 16.78 -14.47 11.56
N LEU A 252 16.29 -14.51 10.33
CA LEU A 252 14.95 -14.99 10.04
C LEU A 252 14.90 -16.52 10.11
N ASN A 253 13.74 -17.04 10.50
CA ASN A 253 13.50 -18.48 10.55
C ASN A 253 13.63 -19.09 9.14
N GLU A 254 14.44 -20.16 9.00
CA GLU A 254 14.71 -20.81 7.71
C GLU A 254 13.41 -21.31 7.05
N ALA A 255 12.51 -21.91 7.83
CA ALA A 255 11.21 -22.37 7.31
C ALA A 255 10.33 -21.22 6.80
N PHE A 256 10.52 -20.01 7.29
CA PHE A 256 9.86 -18.81 6.78
C PHE A 256 10.49 -18.37 5.45
N LEU A 257 11.82 -18.36 5.35
CA LEU A 257 12.56 -18.02 4.15
C LEU A 257 12.27 -18.98 2.98
N GLU A 258 12.18 -20.28 3.26
CA GLU A 258 11.85 -21.32 2.27
C GLU A 258 10.47 -21.12 1.58
N ARG A 259 9.61 -20.28 2.17
CA ARG A 259 8.32 -19.92 1.55
C ARG A 259 8.43 -18.83 0.50
N PHE A 260 9.63 -18.29 0.29
CA PHE A 260 9.94 -17.42 -0.85
C PHE A 260 10.69 -18.24 -1.90
N PRO A 261 10.00 -18.78 -2.91
CA PRO A 261 10.60 -19.66 -3.92
C PRO A 261 11.65 -18.95 -4.79
N VAL A 262 11.67 -17.63 -4.77
CA VAL A 262 12.59 -16.82 -5.56
C VAL A 262 13.23 -15.73 -4.70
N THR A 263 14.55 -15.60 -4.82
CA THR A 263 15.34 -14.53 -4.21
C THR A 263 16.08 -13.78 -5.33
N PHE A 264 15.82 -12.48 -5.43
CA PHE A 264 16.60 -11.58 -6.28
C PHE A 264 17.63 -10.82 -5.47
N GLU A 265 18.86 -10.80 -5.97
CA GLU A 265 19.88 -9.89 -5.48
C GLU A 265 19.85 -8.61 -6.33
N GLN A 266 19.58 -7.48 -5.68
CA GLN A 266 19.52 -6.17 -6.31
C GLN A 266 20.82 -5.43 -6.06
N GLU A 267 21.56 -5.21 -7.12
CA GLU A 267 22.76 -4.35 -7.10
C GLU A 267 22.43 -2.89 -7.39
N TYR A 268 23.40 -2.01 -7.26
CA TYR A 268 23.28 -0.63 -7.74
C TYR A 268 23.19 -0.61 -9.28
N PRO A 269 22.57 0.43 -9.87
CA PRO A 269 22.49 0.55 -11.32
C PRO A 269 23.89 0.71 -11.94
N ALA A 270 24.05 0.22 -13.18
CA ALA A 270 25.25 0.48 -13.94
C ALA A 270 25.47 2.00 -14.12
N PRO A 271 26.72 2.50 -14.21
CA PRO A 271 27.02 3.93 -14.30
C PRO A 271 26.20 4.68 -15.35
N SER A 272 26.02 4.11 -16.53
CA SER A 272 25.24 4.73 -17.62
C SER A 272 23.76 4.93 -17.28
N LEU A 273 23.15 3.99 -16.54
CA LEU A 273 21.75 4.08 -16.08
C LEU A 273 21.63 5.04 -14.91
N GLU A 274 22.61 5.04 -14.00
CA GLU A 274 22.64 5.97 -12.87
C GLU A 274 22.82 7.42 -13.34
N THR A 275 23.70 7.67 -14.32
CA THR A 275 23.82 8.97 -15.01
C THR A 275 22.46 9.41 -15.57
N LYS A 276 21.74 8.51 -16.24
CA LYS A 276 20.41 8.82 -16.78
C LYS A 276 19.40 9.17 -15.68
N MET A 277 19.41 8.45 -14.55
CA MET A 277 18.56 8.75 -13.40
C MET A 277 18.85 10.13 -12.83
N LEU A 278 20.13 10.45 -12.60
CA LEU A 278 20.53 11.74 -12.06
C LEU A 278 20.22 12.90 -13.01
N ASN A 279 20.38 12.71 -14.32
CA ASN A 279 19.97 13.69 -15.33
C ASN A 279 18.46 13.98 -15.29
N ASN A 280 17.61 12.95 -15.09
CA ASN A 280 16.18 13.17 -14.94
C ASN A 280 15.88 14.07 -13.71
N TYR A 281 16.51 13.78 -12.56
CA TYR A 281 16.35 14.62 -11.36
C TYR A 281 16.90 16.03 -11.55
N CYS A 282 18.04 16.18 -12.23
CA CYS A 282 18.59 17.52 -12.54
C CYS A 282 17.67 18.33 -13.45
N ALA A 283 17.05 17.68 -14.44
CA ALA A 283 16.09 18.33 -15.33
C ALA A 283 14.85 18.81 -14.57
N GLU A 284 14.31 17.98 -13.69
CA GLU A 284 13.18 18.33 -12.81
C GLU A 284 13.53 19.51 -11.89
N LEU A 285 14.75 19.51 -11.31
CA LEU A 285 15.21 20.53 -10.37
C LEU A 285 15.85 21.75 -11.04
N GLN A 286 15.93 21.77 -12.38
CA GLN A 286 16.52 22.83 -13.19
C GLN A 286 17.99 23.17 -12.79
N CYS A 287 18.77 22.13 -12.44
CA CYS A 287 20.16 22.25 -12.01
C CYS A 287 21.11 21.38 -12.87
N CYS A 288 20.93 21.38 -14.20
CA CYS A 288 21.71 20.55 -15.13
C CYS A 288 23.19 20.89 -15.11
N ASP A 289 24.01 19.87 -14.86
CA ASP A 289 25.50 19.96 -14.84
C ASP A 289 26.04 18.57 -15.16
N ASP A 290 26.25 18.33 -16.47
CA ASP A 290 26.61 17.01 -16.98
C ASP A 290 27.95 16.49 -16.45
N ASP A 291 28.94 17.38 -16.28
CA ASP A 291 30.26 16.99 -15.77
C ASP A 291 30.18 16.63 -14.27
N TYR A 292 29.41 17.42 -13.50
CA TYR A 292 29.16 17.09 -12.11
C TYR A 292 28.50 15.71 -11.92
N ILE A 293 27.50 15.41 -12.76
CA ILE A 293 26.81 14.12 -12.71
C ILE A 293 27.75 12.98 -13.05
N LYS A 294 28.59 13.10 -14.12
CA LYS A 294 29.57 12.09 -14.47
C LYS A 294 30.55 11.85 -13.35
N ASN A 295 31.10 12.95 -12.76
CA ASN A 295 32.04 12.86 -11.67
C ASN A 295 31.41 12.19 -10.42
N LEU A 296 30.17 12.53 -10.06
CA LEU A 296 29.45 11.87 -8.96
C LEU A 296 29.24 10.37 -9.20
N VAL A 297 28.88 9.97 -10.41
CA VAL A 297 28.67 8.54 -10.74
C VAL A 297 29.99 7.78 -10.70
N SER A 298 31.06 8.34 -11.27
CA SER A 298 32.39 7.74 -11.23
C SER A 298 32.91 7.61 -9.80
N TRP A 299 32.74 8.64 -9.00
CA TRP A 299 33.09 8.66 -7.58
C TRP A 299 32.34 7.58 -6.79
N ALA A 300 31.03 7.46 -6.96
CA ALA A 300 30.24 6.44 -6.29
C ALA A 300 30.62 5.02 -6.73
N ASP A 301 30.94 4.82 -8.00
CA ASP A 301 31.34 3.51 -8.54
C ASP A 301 32.68 3.04 -7.94
N ILE A 302 33.66 3.94 -7.82
CA ILE A 302 34.95 3.64 -7.19
C ILE A 302 34.73 3.26 -5.71
N ILE A 303 33.98 4.05 -4.94
CA ILE A 303 33.70 3.78 -3.54
C ILE A 303 33.00 2.44 -3.37
N ARG A 304 32.02 2.11 -4.22
CA ARG A 304 31.29 0.82 -4.17
C ARG A 304 32.20 -0.37 -4.48
N LYS A 305 33.15 -0.22 -5.39
CA LYS A 305 34.18 -1.25 -5.66
C LYS A 305 35.07 -1.44 -4.44
N THR A 306 35.60 -0.36 -3.88
CA THR A 306 36.45 -0.40 -2.69
C THR A 306 35.69 -1.01 -1.48
N PHE A 307 34.40 -0.70 -1.34
CA PHE A 307 33.54 -1.32 -0.32
C PHE A 307 33.37 -2.83 -0.53
N LYS A 308 33.18 -3.29 -1.77
CA LYS A 308 33.12 -4.74 -2.07
C LYS A 308 34.43 -5.45 -1.74
N ASP A 309 35.56 -4.78 -1.95
CA ASP A 309 36.89 -5.31 -1.67
C ASP A 309 37.29 -5.19 -0.18
N GLY A 310 36.42 -4.62 0.66
CA GLY A 310 36.62 -4.48 2.10
C GLY A 310 37.55 -3.33 2.49
N GLY A 311 37.85 -2.41 1.56
CA GLY A 311 38.72 -1.26 1.82
C GLY A 311 38.05 -0.10 2.54
N VAL A 312 36.72 -0.07 2.58
CA VAL A 312 35.92 0.92 3.32
C VAL A 312 34.65 0.26 3.86
N ASP A 313 34.12 0.81 4.96
CA ASP A 313 32.92 0.29 5.61
C ASP A 313 31.63 1.03 5.22
N GLU A 314 31.75 2.15 4.54
CA GLU A 314 30.62 2.96 4.10
C GLU A 314 30.49 2.97 2.57
N VAL A 315 29.26 3.22 2.08
CA VAL A 315 28.95 3.19 0.65
C VAL A 315 28.15 4.43 0.23
N ILE A 316 28.38 4.87 -0.99
CA ILE A 316 27.59 5.89 -1.64
C ILE A 316 26.45 5.23 -2.45
N SER A 317 25.24 5.25 -1.89
CA SER A 317 24.06 4.69 -2.54
C SER A 317 23.51 5.62 -3.64
N THR A 318 22.73 5.07 -4.59
CA THR A 318 21.99 5.88 -5.57
C THR A 318 21.07 6.89 -4.91
N ARG A 319 20.41 6.52 -3.79
CA ARG A 319 19.60 7.45 -2.99
C ARG A 319 20.43 8.64 -2.50
N ARG A 320 21.67 8.41 -2.07
CA ARG A 320 22.56 9.49 -1.63
C ARG A 320 22.96 10.40 -2.77
N LEU A 321 23.24 9.86 -3.96
CA LEU A 321 23.50 10.68 -5.15
C LEU A 321 22.31 11.60 -5.47
N VAL A 322 21.09 11.10 -5.43
CA VAL A 322 19.87 11.91 -5.59
C VAL A 322 19.79 13.00 -4.53
N HIS A 323 20.15 12.72 -3.27
CA HIS A 323 20.19 13.74 -2.22
C HIS A 323 21.26 14.78 -2.48
N ILE A 324 22.43 14.40 -3.00
CA ILE A 324 23.50 15.35 -3.38
C ILE A 324 23.02 16.28 -4.51
N ILE A 325 22.34 15.74 -5.53
CA ILE A 325 21.75 16.57 -6.60
C ILE A 325 20.71 17.56 -6.05
N ARG A 326 19.84 17.12 -5.12
CA ARG A 326 18.90 18.01 -4.44
C ARG A 326 19.61 19.08 -3.62
N ALA A 327 20.68 18.71 -2.90
CA ALA A 327 21.47 19.68 -2.17
C ALA A 327 22.16 20.69 -3.12
N TYR A 328 22.65 20.23 -4.25
CA TYR A 328 23.22 21.07 -5.29
C TYR A 328 22.21 22.08 -5.86
N SER A 329 20.99 21.65 -6.13
CA SER A 329 19.93 22.57 -6.59
C SER A 329 19.58 23.67 -5.57
N ILE A 330 19.80 23.40 -4.28
CA ILE A 330 19.54 24.37 -3.19
C ILE A 330 20.72 25.31 -2.96
N PHE A 331 21.95 24.75 -2.92
CA PHE A 331 23.13 25.49 -2.50
C PHE A 331 23.94 26.08 -3.65
N SER A 332 23.74 25.59 -4.88
CA SER A 332 24.50 25.95 -6.10
C SER A 332 26.03 25.82 -5.94
N ASP A 333 26.46 24.87 -5.11
CA ASP A 333 27.86 24.58 -4.78
C ASP A 333 28.06 23.07 -4.73
N ARG A 334 28.86 22.52 -5.66
CA ARG A 334 29.12 21.11 -5.84
C ARG A 334 29.71 20.46 -4.59
N VAL A 335 30.78 21.05 -4.06
CA VAL A 335 31.53 20.51 -2.93
C VAL A 335 30.71 20.60 -1.63
N LYS A 336 30.01 21.71 -1.44
CA LYS A 336 29.13 21.90 -0.29
C LYS A 336 27.99 20.87 -0.31
N ALA A 337 27.39 20.60 -1.46
CA ALA A 337 26.33 19.62 -1.63
C ALA A 337 26.80 18.21 -1.23
N ILE A 338 28.02 17.83 -1.61
CA ILE A 338 28.66 16.57 -1.20
C ILE A 338 28.88 16.55 0.30
N LYS A 339 29.55 17.58 0.85
CA LYS A 339 29.94 17.67 2.28
C LYS A 339 28.71 17.53 3.20
N VAL A 340 27.62 18.25 2.93
CA VAL A 340 26.43 18.17 3.79
C VAL A 340 25.77 16.79 3.75
N CYS A 341 25.87 16.09 2.64
CA CYS A 341 25.35 14.70 2.50
C CYS A 341 26.26 13.64 3.12
N LEU A 342 27.55 13.97 3.40
CA LEU A 342 28.51 13.07 4.02
C LEU A 342 28.67 13.29 5.54
N ASN A 343 28.12 14.34 6.10
CA ASN A 343 28.31 14.70 7.53
C ASN A 343 27.87 13.65 8.54
N ARG A 344 27.13 12.61 8.12
CA ARG A 344 26.76 11.49 9.00
C ARG A 344 27.85 10.42 9.10
N PHE A 345 28.82 10.43 8.18
CA PHE A 345 29.97 9.52 8.25
C PHE A 345 30.99 10.02 9.28
N ASP A 346 31.84 9.15 9.76
CA ASP A 346 32.97 9.54 10.56
C ASP A 346 33.89 10.47 9.77
N ASP A 347 34.74 11.24 10.51
CA ASP A 347 35.55 12.29 9.89
C ASP A 347 36.59 11.74 8.91
N GLU A 348 37.15 10.54 9.16
CA GLU A 348 38.17 9.90 8.31
C GLU A 348 37.54 9.45 6.99
N THR A 349 36.44 8.70 7.04
CA THR A 349 35.70 8.28 5.85
C THR A 349 35.22 9.48 5.04
N LYS A 350 34.67 10.50 5.71
CA LYS A 350 34.20 11.72 5.04
C LYS A 350 35.33 12.43 4.31
N GLN A 351 36.48 12.59 4.98
CA GLN A 351 37.64 13.26 4.39
C GLN A 351 38.18 12.49 3.18
N SER A 352 38.33 11.17 3.30
CA SER A 352 38.79 10.30 2.21
C SER A 352 37.84 10.36 0.98
N PHE A 353 36.55 10.40 1.22
CA PHE A 353 35.56 10.50 0.14
C PHE A 353 35.59 11.88 -0.57
N ILE A 354 35.82 12.97 0.18
CA ILE A 354 35.97 14.31 -0.39
C ILE A 354 37.25 14.40 -1.23
N GLU A 355 38.40 13.91 -0.71
CA GLU A 355 39.68 13.90 -1.40
C GLU A 355 39.61 13.08 -2.69
N LEU A 356 38.91 11.95 -2.68
CA LEU A 356 38.67 11.18 -3.89
C LEU A 356 37.85 11.97 -4.92
N TYR A 357 36.81 12.70 -4.47
CA TYR A 357 36.00 13.52 -5.36
C TYR A 357 36.85 14.67 -5.97
N ASP A 358 37.65 15.34 -5.16
CA ASP A 358 38.52 16.43 -5.63
C ASP A 358 39.55 15.94 -6.70
N LYS A 359 40.04 14.71 -6.56
CA LYS A 359 40.91 14.10 -7.59
C LYS A 359 40.15 13.84 -8.89
N ILE A 360 38.91 13.35 -8.82
CA ILE A 360 38.09 13.09 -10.01
C ILE A 360 37.68 14.39 -10.70
N ASP A 361 37.31 15.42 -9.94
CA ASP A 361 36.92 16.72 -10.50
C ASP A 361 38.12 17.48 -11.13
N ALA A 362 39.34 17.14 -10.71
CA ALA A 362 40.58 17.66 -11.31
C ALA A 362 41.12 16.80 -12.47
N ASP A 363 40.33 15.85 -13.01
CA ASP A 363 40.70 14.90 -14.06
C ASP A 363 41.99 14.08 -13.77
N VAL A 364 42.28 13.82 -12.48
CA VAL A 364 43.41 12.97 -12.09
C VAL A 364 43.03 11.50 -12.30
N ASP A 365 43.90 10.74 -12.98
CA ASP A 365 43.69 9.29 -13.14
C ASP A 365 43.79 8.58 -11.78
N VAL A 366 42.66 8.11 -11.29
CA VAL A 366 42.50 7.41 -9.98
C VAL A 366 42.44 5.88 -10.13
N SER A 367 42.65 5.37 -11.35
CA SER A 367 42.57 3.92 -11.66
C SER A 367 43.84 3.14 -11.31
N VAL A 368 44.98 3.80 -11.14
CA VAL A 368 46.28 3.17 -10.97
C VAL A 368 46.67 2.91 -9.52
N ASP A 369 46.25 3.78 -8.60
CA ASP A 369 46.51 3.61 -7.17
C ASP A 369 45.18 3.52 -6.42
N ASN A 370 45.06 2.60 -5.47
CA ASN A 370 43.86 2.55 -4.62
C ASN A 370 43.71 3.90 -3.86
N PRO A 371 42.86 4.83 -4.31
CA PRO A 371 42.88 6.21 -3.82
C PRO A 371 42.41 6.37 -2.38
N LEU A 372 41.95 5.30 -1.77
CA LEU A 372 41.47 5.26 -0.36
C LEU A 372 42.51 4.64 0.59
N ASN A 373 43.69 4.28 0.13
CA ASN A 373 44.83 3.87 0.93
C ASN A 373 45.79 5.05 1.23
N LEU A 374 45.23 6.21 1.55
CA LEU A 374 46.01 7.36 1.99
C LEU A 374 46.12 7.44 3.49
#